data_55c6e510a2b2c271c6a22fd80f627a65
#
_entry.id   55c6e510a2b2c271c6a22fd80f627a65
#
_cell.length_a   1.000
_cell.length_b   1.000
_cell.length_c   1.000
_cell.angle_alpha   90.00
_cell.angle_beta   90.00
_cell.angle_gamma   90.00
#
_symmetry.space_group_name_H-M   'P 1'
#
loop_
_entity.id
_entity.type
_entity.pdbx_description
1 polymer ?
#
loop_
_entity_poly.entity_id
_entity_poly.type
_entity_poly.pdbx_seq_one_letter_code
_entity_poly.pdbx_strand_id
1 'polypeptide(L)'
;MKFIITIMMGLLSLIATSQTFVSTIPENKNVILEEFTGIYCTYCPDGHLIAQNLHNLYPNDVFLINIHTGGYSNPNGPNDPDFNCPYGSAIANNANIAGYPAGSVNRAMFTGISPQNPGGTAMSRTDWADAAGMIMVQPSYVNVGVQASYDMVTGILTVNTETYYTSTTTNINNLHVAVVQNNIAGPQTGASSFNPGAIISGPWSPTYNHQHMFRHLMDGANGLEFNTTTAGTFIPNTHTWQMPTNLSGGQSTNGYFPDLDPTNLDVVAYIAEGPGEIITGFQANVIPIFPNAYDANVMASTANDVICASETDISITFRNYGNQALTSLDLTYDINGSTYPAINWTGNLASGAQETLTLNSVTFTPQANNTVTWLATNPNGQVDQNTTNNSNTSTFKHLNLSGDVIPGITAGTIDVSIFTDGYGNETTWEIVDESGTVYGSGGPYSNNTQYNETAYVAIFPSCFELKIYDSYGDGMCCAQGVGSVLVTDQNNNVIFEGDAVNLQNFSEINVYFETGSGSGLSWECTPFGCADVGVGLGSYATQYDCESDSANANTPCFVITSIDEIKSINKENKIFDILGREWNVNINNLPKGLYIINSQKMFIN
;
A
#
# COMPACT_ATOMS: atom_id res chain seq x y z
N MET A 1 -43.67 -6.45 74.41
CA MET A 1 -44.22 -6.13 73.09
C MET A 1 -43.06 -5.59 72.22
N LYS A 2 -42.52 -6.41 71.32
CA LYS A 2 -41.47 -6.03 70.37
C LYS A 2 -42.17 -5.72 69.05
N PHE A 3 -42.09 -4.51 68.57
CA PHE A 3 -42.53 -4.12 67.23
C PHE A 3 -41.42 -4.49 66.21
N ILE A 4 -41.75 -5.37 65.28
CA ILE A 4 -40.93 -5.68 64.14
C ILE A 4 -41.38 -4.72 63.01
N ILE A 5 -40.54 -3.78 62.61
CA ILE A 5 -40.74 -2.97 61.41
C ILE A 5 -40.12 -3.70 60.26
N THR A 6 -40.96 -4.25 59.37
CA THR A 6 -40.54 -4.82 58.12
C THR A 6 -40.34 -3.70 57.08
N ILE A 7 -39.12 -3.39 56.73
CA ILE A 7 -38.78 -2.47 55.61
C ILE A 7 -38.94 -3.28 54.32
N MET A 8 -39.95 -2.97 53.53
CA MET A 8 -40.19 -3.46 52.19
C MET A 8 -39.31 -2.65 51.24
N MET A 9 -38.16 -3.23 50.85
CA MET A 9 -37.25 -2.66 49.85
C MET A 9 -37.88 -2.92 48.47
N GLY A 10 -38.56 -1.90 47.92
CA GLY A 10 -39.05 -1.94 46.55
C GLY A 10 -37.85 -1.88 45.60
N LEU A 11 -37.62 -2.98 44.86
CA LEU A 11 -36.72 -2.98 43.71
C LEU A 11 -37.33 -2.06 42.63
N LEU A 12 -36.85 -0.84 42.54
CA LEU A 12 -37.02 -0.03 41.31
C LEU A 12 -36.11 -0.64 40.27
N SER A 13 -36.65 -1.43 39.37
CA SER A 13 -35.97 -1.80 38.11
C SER A 13 -35.83 -0.50 37.30
N LEU A 14 -34.62 0.07 37.29
CA LEU A 14 -34.23 1.06 36.29
C LEU A 14 -34.30 0.32 34.95
N ILE A 15 -35.36 0.55 34.19
CA ILE A 15 -35.39 0.30 32.77
C ILE A 15 -34.42 1.31 32.22
N ALA A 16 -33.16 0.89 31.93
CA ALA A 16 -32.28 1.64 31.09
C ALA A 16 -32.92 1.66 29.70
N THR A 17 -33.60 2.75 29.37
CA THR A 17 -33.97 3.01 27.97
C THR A 17 -32.66 3.17 27.23
N SER A 18 -32.30 2.18 26.43
CA SER A 18 -31.25 2.32 25.43
C SER A 18 -31.58 3.58 24.61
N GLN A 19 -30.65 4.50 24.53
CA GLN A 19 -30.82 5.70 23.70
C GLN A 19 -30.93 5.21 22.25
N THR A 20 -32.08 5.44 21.62
CA THR A 20 -32.32 5.10 20.21
C THR A 20 -31.49 6.04 19.33
N PHE A 21 -30.87 5.48 18.28
CA PHE A 21 -30.12 6.24 17.28
C PHE A 21 -30.86 6.38 15.95
N VAL A 22 -32.00 5.66 15.77
CA VAL A 22 -32.90 5.88 14.64
C VAL A 22 -33.83 7.05 14.94
N SER A 23 -34.07 7.89 13.94
CA SER A 23 -35.09 8.94 14.00
C SER A 23 -36.50 8.35 14.05
N THR A 24 -37.36 8.89 14.92
CA THR A 24 -38.76 8.50 15.05
C THR A 24 -39.75 9.46 14.37
N ILE A 25 -39.23 10.52 13.73
CA ILE A 25 -40.03 11.47 12.96
C ILE A 25 -40.01 11.08 11.46
N PRO A 26 -41.08 11.38 10.70
CA PRO A 26 -41.06 11.15 9.25
C PRO A 26 -39.94 11.93 8.57
N GLU A 27 -39.17 11.24 7.73
CA GLU A 27 -38.08 11.79 6.94
C GLU A 27 -38.27 11.50 5.45
N ASN A 28 -37.50 12.12 4.58
CA ASN A 28 -37.43 11.74 3.19
C ASN A 28 -36.55 10.50 3.01
N LYS A 29 -36.65 9.89 1.84
CA LYS A 29 -35.78 8.77 1.45
C LYS A 29 -34.34 9.24 1.32
N ASN A 30 -33.41 8.45 1.82
CA ASN A 30 -32.01 8.52 1.47
C ASN A 30 -31.71 7.74 0.21
N VAL A 31 -30.68 8.14 -0.48
CA VAL A 31 -30.21 7.53 -1.72
C VAL A 31 -29.19 6.43 -1.43
N ILE A 32 -29.43 5.26 -1.98
CA ILE A 32 -28.43 4.20 -2.10
C ILE A 32 -28.09 4.05 -3.58
N LEU A 33 -26.87 4.45 -3.96
CA LEU A 33 -26.35 4.25 -5.31
C LEU A 33 -25.51 2.99 -5.36
N GLU A 34 -26.02 1.94 -5.97
CA GLU A 34 -25.29 0.73 -6.31
C GLU A 34 -24.59 0.98 -7.67
N GLU A 35 -23.28 1.27 -7.63
CA GLU A 35 -22.47 1.47 -8.82
C GLU A 35 -21.81 0.16 -9.25
N PHE A 36 -21.95 -0.20 -10.54
CA PHE A 36 -21.36 -1.41 -11.12
C PHE A 36 -20.12 -1.04 -11.92
N THR A 37 -18.98 -1.66 -11.56
CA THR A 37 -17.64 -1.27 -12.01
C THR A 37 -16.73 -2.46 -12.25
N GLY A 38 -15.48 -2.20 -12.68
CA GLY A 38 -14.43 -3.18 -12.83
C GLY A 38 -13.08 -2.53 -13.16
N ILE A 39 -11.98 -3.17 -12.74
CA ILE A 39 -10.61 -2.65 -12.85
C ILE A 39 -10.17 -2.36 -14.30
N TYR A 40 -10.72 -3.07 -15.27
CA TYR A 40 -10.42 -2.89 -16.71
C TYR A 40 -11.47 -2.06 -17.46
N CYS A 41 -12.41 -1.45 -16.76
CA CYS A 41 -13.43 -0.59 -17.36
C CYS A 41 -12.89 0.84 -17.56
N THR A 42 -12.66 1.24 -18.81
CA THR A 42 -12.05 2.54 -19.16
C THR A 42 -12.83 3.76 -18.65
N TYR A 43 -14.16 3.69 -18.66
CA TYR A 43 -15.02 4.82 -18.25
C TYR A 43 -15.50 4.74 -16.79
N CYS A 44 -15.15 3.67 -16.05
CA CYS A 44 -15.58 3.53 -14.66
C CYS A 44 -14.99 4.60 -13.73
N PRO A 45 -13.73 5.08 -13.90
CA PRO A 45 -13.23 6.19 -13.08
C PRO A 45 -14.05 7.48 -13.17
N ASP A 46 -14.71 7.76 -14.33
CA ASP A 46 -15.63 8.87 -14.48
C ASP A 46 -16.91 8.66 -13.64
N GLY A 47 -17.44 7.41 -13.64
CA GLY A 47 -18.55 7.03 -12.75
C GLY A 47 -18.19 7.23 -11.27
N HIS A 48 -17.05 6.71 -10.83
CA HIS A 48 -16.55 6.89 -9.46
C HIS A 48 -16.47 8.38 -9.07
N LEU A 49 -15.96 9.24 -9.97
CA LEU A 49 -15.86 10.68 -9.71
C LEU A 49 -17.24 11.34 -9.58
N ILE A 50 -18.20 10.99 -10.47
CA ILE A 50 -19.57 11.49 -10.42
C ILE A 50 -20.26 11.05 -9.12
N ALA A 51 -20.17 9.75 -8.77
CA ALA A 51 -20.76 9.20 -7.55
C ALA A 51 -20.16 9.86 -6.30
N GLN A 52 -18.83 9.98 -6.23
CA GLN A 52 -18.15 10.64 -5.12
C GLN A 52 -18.54 12.12 -4.97
N ASN A 53 -18.64 12.84 -6.07
CA ASN A 53 -19.09 14.25 -6.04
C ASN A 53 -20.52 14.38 -5.56
N LEU A 54 -21.40 13.45 -5.95
CA LEU A 54 -22.78 13.42 -5.48
C LEU A 54 -22.86 13.13 -3.98
N HIS A 55 -22.11 12.16 -3.48
CA HIS A 55 -21.98 11.90 -2.04
C HIS A 55 -21.40 13.11 -1.28
N ASN A 56 -20.36 13.74 -1.79
CA ASN A 56 -19.74 14.91 -1.14
C ASN A 56 -20.70 16.10 -1.07
N LEU A 57 -21.62 16.24 -2.04
CA LEU A 57 -22.65 17.27 -2.04
C LEU A 57 -23.76 16.98 -1.02
N TYR A 58 -24.08 15.71 -0.82
CA TYR A 58 -25.16 15.24 0.06
C TYR A 58 -24.66 14.11 0.99
N PRO A 59 -23.70 14.38 1.89
CA PRO A 59 -22.99 13.33 2.63
C PRO A 59 -23.86 12.57 3.64
N ASN A 60 -25.01 13.14 4.02
CA ASN A 60 -25.96 12.52 4.95
C ASN A 60 -27.16 11.85 4.26
N ASP A 61 -27.31 12.04 2.95
CA ASP A 61 -28.49 11.61 2.20
C ASP A 61 -28.15 10.67 1.03
N VAL A 62 -26.87 10.60 0.59
CA VAL A 62 -26.43 9.76 -0.54
C VAL A 62 -25.31 8.84 -0.08
N PHE A 63 -25.54 7.53 -0.19
CA PHE A 63 -24.58 6.50 0.21
C PHE A 63 -24.23 5.61 -0.98
N LEU A 64 -22.96 5.24 -1.09
CA LEU A 64 -22.39 4.57 -2.26
C LEU A 64 -22.02 3.12 -1.94
N ILE A 65 -22.31 2.23 -2.88
CA ILE A 65 -21.88 0.83 -2.86
C ILE A 65 -21.28 0.51 -4.23
N ASN A 66 -19.94 0.48 -4.34
CA ASN A 66 -19.24 0.22 -5.60
C ASN A 66 -18.99 -1.27 -5.77
N ILE A 67 -19.67 -1.88 -6.73
CA ILE A 67 -19.73 -3.33 -6.92
C ILE A 67 -18.87 -3.71 -8.12
N HIS A 68 -17.73 -4.35 -7.85
CA HIS A 68 -16.91 -4.95 -8.89
C HIS A 68 -17.58 -6.24 -9.39
N THR A 69 -17.88 -6.31 -10.69
CA THR A 69 -18.59 -7.45 -11.27
C THR A 69 -18.43 -7.51 -12.79
N GLY A 70 -18.71 -8.68 -13.37
CA GLY A 70 -18.67 -8.93 -14.81
C GLY A 70 -17.25 -9.02 -15.38
N GLY A 71 -17.13 -9.03 -16.72
CA GLY A 71 -15.85 -9.32 -17.38
C GLY A 71 -14.74 -8.30 -17.10
N TYR A 72 -15.09 -7.03 -16.86
CA TYR A 72 -14.10 -5.99 -16.57
C TYR A 72 -13.55 -6.02 -15.14
N SER A 73 -14.11 -6.82 -14.25
CA SER A 73 -13.63 -6.98 -12.87
C SER A 73 -12.73 -8.19 -12.67
N ASN A 74 -12.60 -9.05 -13.69
CA ASN A 74 -11.79 -10.27 -13.58
C ASN A 74 -10.31 -9.93 -13.69
N PRO A 75 -9.46 -10.43 -12.77
CA PRO A 75 -8.01 -10.32 -12.89
C PRO A 75 -7.48 -10.95 -14.18
N ASN A 76 -6.49 -10.32 -14.81
CA ASN A 76 -5.79 -10.85 -15.98
C ASN A 76 -4.57 -11.69 -15.61
N GLY A 77 -4.07 -11.58 -14.38
CA GLY A 77 -2.90 -12.30 -13.91
C GLY A 77 -2.79 -12.37 -12.38
N PRO A 78 -1.79 -13.11 -11.86
CA PRO A 78 -1.65 -13.35 -10.41
C PRO A 78 -1.34 -12.08 -9.60
N ASN A 79 -0.85 -11.04 -10.25
CA ASN A 79 -0.52 -9.75 -9.61
C ASN A 79 -1.71 -8.78 -9.57
N ASP A 80 -2.84 -9.13 -10.20
CA ASP A 80 -4.04 -8.31 -10.14
C ASP A 80 -4.89 -8.66 -8.90
N PRO A 81 -5.47 -7.66 -8.22
CA PRO A 81 -6.41 -7.92 -7.14
C PRO A 81 -7.76 -8.41 -7.69
N ASP A 82 -8.32 -9.42 -7.05
CA ASP A 82 -9.73 -9.82 -7.28
C ASP A 82 -10.65 -9.05 -6.33
N PHE A 83 -11.35 -8.07 -6.87
CA PHE A 83 -12.31 -7.25 -6.15
C PHE A 83 -13.73 -7.78 -6.20
N ASN A 84 -13.97 -8.90 -6.89
CA ASN A 84 -15.30 -9.51 -6.93
C ASN A 84 -15.73 -9.97 -5.54
N CYS A 85 -17.01 -9.81 -5.27
CA CYS A 85 -17.65 -10.24 -4.03
C CYS A 85 -18.74 -11.28 -4.34
N PRO A 86 -18.95 -12.29 -3.51
CA PRO A 86 -19.92 -13.37 -3.76
C PRO A 86 -21.35 -12.90 -4.14
N TYR A 87 -21.78 -11.74 -3.64
CA TYR A 87 -23.13 -11.21 -3.88
C TYR A 87 -23.21 -10.23 -5.06
N GLY A 88 -22.06 -9.75 -5.56
CA GLY A 88 -22.01 -8.67 -6.57
C GLY A 88 -22.75 -9.02 -7.85
N SER A 89 -22.56 -10.23 -8.39
CA SER A 89 -23.23 -10.70 -9.59
C SER A 89 -24.75 -10.81 -9.43
N ALA A 90 -25.25 -11.20 -8.24
CA ALA A 90 -26.69 -11.27 -7.99
C ALA A 90 -27.34 -9.88 -7.99
N ILE A 91 -26.70 -8.89 -7.38
CA ILE A 91 -27.15 -7.49 -7.37
C ILE A 91 -27.14 -6.93 -8.79
N ALA A 92 -26.07 -7.16 -9.55
CA ALA A 92 -25.93 -6.72 -10.94
C ALA A 92 -27.00 -7.33 -11.86
N ASN A 93 -27.31 -8.61 -11.69
CA ASN A 93 -28.37 -9.29 -12.45
C ASN A 93 -29.75 -8.70 -12.15
N ASN A 94 -30.04 -8.36 -10.88
CA ASN A 94 -31.30 -7.71 -10.51
C ASN A 94 -31.42 -6.32 -11.13
N ALA A 95 -30.33 -5.56 -11.25
CA ALA A 95 -30.29 -4.26 -11.89
C ALA A 95 -30.43 -4.33 -13.42
N ASN A 96 -30.19 -5.49 -14.05
CA ASN A 96 -30.24 -5.76 -15.48
C ASN A 96 -29.30 -4.84 -16.30
N ILE A 97 -27.99 -4.94 -16.02
CA ILE A 97 -26.94 -4.12 -16.61
C ILE A 97 -26.72 -4.48 -18.08
N ALA A 98 -26.52 -3.48 -18.96
CA ALA A 98 -26.09 -3.66 -20.36
C ALA A 98 -24.64 -3.31 -20.60
N GLY A 99 -24.01 -2.48 -19.74
CA GLY A 99 -22.63 -2.02 -19.90
C GLY A 99 -22.13 -1.30 -18.66
N TYR A 100 -20.84 -0.94 -18.67
CA TYR A 100 -20.13 -0.34 -17.54
C TYR A 100 -19.56 1.06 -17.91
N PRO A 101 -19.50 2.03 -16.96
CA PRO A 101 -20.14 1.96 -15.66
C PRO A 101 -21.65 2.03 -15.75
N ALA A 102 -22.32 1.40 -14.83
CA ALA A 102 -23.76 1.49 -14.64
C ALA A 102 -24.06 1.78 -13.17
N GLY A 103 -25.20 2.34 -12.86
CA GLY A 103 -25.65 2.53 -11.49
C GLY A 103 -27.14 2.31 -11.35
N SER A 104 -27.56 1.84 -10.19
CA SER A 104 -28.96 1.71 -9.80
C SER A 104 -29.21 2.59 -8.58
N VAL A 105 -30.04 3.60 -8.73
CA VAL A 105 -30.42 4.52 -7.64
C VAL A 105 -31.66 3.96 -6.97
N ASN A 106 -31.55 3.56 -5.72
CA ASN A 106 -32.59 2.93 -4.90
C ASN A 106 -33.32 1.76 -5.61
N ARG A 107 -32.69 1.11 -6.57
CA ARG A 107 -33.34 0.09 -7.42
C ARG A 107 -34.69 0.53 -7.96
N ALA A 108 -34.85 1.82 -8.26
CA ALA A 108 -36.06 2.43 -8.71
C ALA A 108 -36.04 2.70 -10.24
N MET A 109 -37.23 2.80 -10.85
CA MET A 109 -37.40 3.27 -12.22
C MET A 109 -37.94 4.70 -12.18
N PHE A 110 -37.44 5.55 -13.07
CA PHE A 110 -37.76 6.98 -13.08
C PHE A 110 -38.41 7.40 -14.37
N THR A 111 -39.45 8.24 -14.29
CA THR A 111 -40.03 8.85 -15.46
C THR A 111 -39.04 9.83 -16.09
N GLY A 112 -38.74 9.64 -17.39
CA GLY A 112 -37.80 10.50 -18.14
C GLY A 112 -36.32 10.01 -18.08
N ILE A 113 -36.01 8.99 -17.30
CA ILE A 113 -34.71 8.34 -17.30
C ILE A 113 -34.85 6.94 -17.91
N SER A 114 -34.06 6.66 -18.94
CA SER A 114 -34.09 5.35 -19.60
C SER A 114 -33.16 4.35 -18.88
N PRO A 115 -33.66 3.18 -18.49
CA PRO A 115 -32.79 2.11 -18.02
C PRO A 115 -31.92 1.60 -19.17
N GLN A 116 -30.75 1.03 -18.83
CA GLN A 116 -29.85 0.41 -19.81
C GLN A 116 -30.53 -0.74 -20.56
N ASN A 117 -31.32 -1.54 -19.86
CA ASN A 117 -32.16 -2.61 -20.46
C ASN A 117 -33.61 -2.46 -20.01
N PRO A 118 -34.60 -2.80 -20.88
CA PRO A 118 -36.00 -2.77 -20.50
C PRO A 118 -36.30 -3.59 -19.26
N GLY A 119 -37.02 -2.99 -18.31
CA GLY A 119 -37.39 -3.62 -17.03
C GLY A 119 -36.25 -3.70 -15.98
N GLY A 120 -35.06 -3.16 -16.29
CA GLY A 120 -33.99 -3.00 -15.35
C GLY A 120 -34.02 -1.68 -14.60
N THR A 121 -33.19 -1.55 -13.58
CA THR A 121 -33.01 -0.31 -12.81
C THR A 121 -31.62 0.32 -13.02
N ALA A 122 -30.72 -0.37 -13.73
CA ALA A 122 -29.43 0.16 -14.11
C ALA A 122 -29.57 1.29 -15.15
N MET A 123 -28.92 2.42 -14.89
CA MET A 123 -28.92 3.61 -15.73
C MET A 123 -27.51 4.13 -16.00
N SER A 124 -27.41 5.06 -16.97
CA SER A 124 -26.17 5.75 -17.29
C SER A 124 -25.72 6.64 -16.12
N ARG A 125 -24.40 6.78 -15.94
CA ARG A 125 -23.82 7.66 -14.90
C ARG A 125 -24.24 9.13 -15.02
N THR A 126 -24.62 9.56 -16.21
CA THR A 126 -25.14 10.93 -16.46
C THR A 126 -26.46 11.20 -15.79
N ASP A 127 -27.22 10.17 -15.45
CA ASP A 127 -28.56 10.29 -14.91
C ASP A 127 -28.64 10.13 -13.38
N TRP A 128 -27.53 9.73 -12.74
CA TRP A 128 -27.49 9.42 -11.29
C TRP A 128 -27.87 10.62 -10.42
N ALA A 129 -27.39 11.83 -10.75
CA ALA A 129 -27.70 13.03 -9.97
C ALA A 129 -29.18 13.40 -10.07
N ASP A 130 -29.78 13.30 -11.26
CA ASP A 130 -31.20 13.57 -11.45
C ASP A 130 -32.07 12.54 -10.73
N ALA A 131 -31.74 11.25 -10.85
CA ALA A 131 -32.41 10.17 -10.13
C ALA A 131 -32.32 10.33 -8.60
N ALA A 132 -31.15 10.68 -8.07
CA ALA A 132 -30.93 10.96 -6.65
C ALA A 132 -31.79 12.14 -6.18
N GLY A 133 -31.86 13.22 -6.97
CA GLY A 133 -32.73 14.35 -6.68
C GLY A 133 -34.22 13.98 -6.61
N MET A 134 -34.66 13.04 -7.48
CA MET A 134 -36.02 12.53 -7.45
C MET A 134 -36.32 11.66 -6.22
N ILE A 135 -35.35 10.94 -5.68
CA ILE A 135 -35.49 10.13 -4.46
C ILE A 135 -35.54 11.02 -3.22
N MET A 136 -34.60 11.94 -3.05
CA MET A 136 -34.46 12.77 -1.84
C MET A 136 -35.66 13.64 -1.51
N VAL A 137 -36.57 13.86 -2.46
CA VAL A 137 -37.82 14.62 -2.22
C VAL A 137 -39.02 13.73 -1.87
N GLN A 138 -38.86 12.41 -1.91
CA GLN A 138 -39.92 11.45 -1.60
C GLN A 138 -39.96 11.16 -0.11
N PRO A 139 -41.15 11.11 0.53
CA PRO A 139 -41.25 10.70 1.92
C PRO A 139 -40.92 9.21 2.10
N SER A 140 -40.21 8.88 3.17
CA SER A 140 -40.02 7.50 3.61
C SER A 140 -41.07 7.14 4.65
N TYR A 141 -41.60 5.91 4.56
CA TYR A 141 -42.50 5.34 5.58
C TYR A 141 -41.73 4.62 6.70
N VAL A 142 -40.41 4.53 6.58
CA VAL A 142 -39.53 3.85 7.51
C VAL A 142 -38.19 4.58 7.60
N ASN A 143 -37.63 4.68 8.80
CA ASN A 143 -36.29 5.20 9.03
C ASN A 143 -35.34 4.06 9.45
N VAL A 144 -34.07 4.20 9.11
CA VAL A 144 -33.01 3.25 9.47
C VAL A 144 -31.88 4.02 10.17
N GLY A 145 -31.43 3.48 11.30
CA GLY A 145 -30.21 3.88 11.97
C GLY A 145 -29.23 2.72 12.00
N VAL A 146 -27.94 3.00 11.98
CA VAL A 146 -26.88 1.99 12.03
C VAL A 146 -25.71 2.49 12.87
N GLN A 147 -25.11 1.58 13.65
CA GLN A 147 -23.85 1.76 14.36
C GLN A 147 -23.01 0.50 14.18
N ALA A 148 -21.72 0.65 13.95
CA ALA A 148 -20.84 -0.46 13.69
C ALA A 148 -19.55 -0.36 14.51
N SER A 149 -19.05 -1.50 14.97
CA SER A 149 -17.79 -1.61 15.69
C SER A 149 -17.06 -2.89 15.33
N TYR A 150 -15.74 -2.84 15.32
CA TYR A 150 -14.87 -3.98 15.07
C TYR A 150 -13.95 -4.21 16.27
N ASP A 151 -14.02 -5.40 16.85
CA ASP A 151 -13.13 -5.81 17.94
C ASP A 151 -11.78 -6.27 17.34
N MET A 152 -10.74 -5.49 17.60
CA MET A 152 -9.40 -5.70 17.04
C MET A 152 -8.70 -6.96 17.58
N VAL A 153 -9.19 -7.55 18.68
CA VAL A 153 -8.62 -8.78 19.24
C VAL A 153 -9.37 -10.01 18.74
N THR A 154 -10.71 -9.98 18.76
CA THR A 154 -11.51 -11.14 18.35
C THR A 154 -11.77 -11.20 16.85
N GLY A 155 -11.58 -10.10 16.13
CA GLY A 155 -11.83 -10.02 14.68
C GLY A 155 -13.32 -10.01 14.34
N ILE A 156 -14.20 -9.64 15.28
CA ILE A 156 -15.64 -9.63 15.07
C ILE A 156 -16.13 -8.23 14.72
N LEU A 157 -16.73 -8.08 13.55
CA LEU A 157 -17.55 -6.92 13.19
C LEU A 157 -18.94 -7.08 13.80
N THR A 158 -19.36 -6.13 14.61
CA THR A 158 -20.70 -6.04 15.19
C THR A 158 -21.41 -4.82 14.63
N VAL A 159 -22.61 -5.03 14.06
CA VAL A 159 -23.44 -3.96 13.52
C VAL A 159 -24.78 -3.96 14.25
N ASN A 160 -25.12 -2.86 14.89
CA ASN A 160 -26.42 -2.63 15.47
C ASN A 160 -27.23 -1.76 14.52
N THR A 161 -28.43 -2.24 14.17
CA THR A 161 -29.39 -1.51 13.35
C THR A 161 -30.65 -1.25 14.13
N GLU A 162 -31.25 -0.10 13.90
CA GLU A 162 -32.56 0.25 14.41
C GLU A 162 -33.45 0.67 13.22
N THR A 163 -34.64 0.11 13.17
CA THR A 163 -35.63 0.44 12.14
C THR A 163 -36.89 0.97 12.83
N TYR A 164 -37.40 2.11 12.36
CA TYR A 164 -38.63 2.71 12.88
C TYR A 164 -39.62 3.04 11.76
N TYR A 165 -40.84 2.46 11.84
CA TYR A 165 -41.90 2.72 10.87
C TYR A 165 -42.69 3.96 11.25
N THR A 166 -42.57 5.03 10.46
CA THR A 166 -43.30 6.29 10.63
C THR A 166 -44.71 6.21 10.02
N SER A 167 -44.91 5.31 9.07
CA SER A 167 -46.22 4.99 8.44
C SER A 167 -46.36 3.49 8.23
N THR A 168 -47.61 3.01 8.14
CA THR A 168 -47.90 1.60 7.88
C THR A 168 -47.74 1.27 6.39
N THR A 169 -47.07 0.14 6.11
CA THR A 169 -47.06 -0.45 4.76
C THR A 169 -47.53 -1.91 4.83
N THR A 170 -48.03 -2.42 3.70
CA THR A 170 -48.39 -3.86 3.56
C THR A 170 -47.31 -4.62 2.78
N ASN A 171 -46.28 -3.93 2.31
CA ASN A 171 -45.20 -4.52 1.54
C ASN A 171 -44.25 -5.29 2.49
N ILE A 172 -43.71 -6.39 2.02
CA ILE A 172 -42.66 -7.14 2.72
C ILE A 172 -41.38 -6.30 2.63
N ASN A 173 -40.79 -6.01 3.78
CA ASN A 173 -39.54 -5.27 3.87
C ASN A 173 -38.41 -6.19 4.31
N ASN A 174 -37.25 -6.01 3.68
CA ASN A 174 -36.03 -6.71 4.03
C ASN A 174 -34.95 -5.69 4.41
N LEU A 175 -34.35 -5.88 5.58
CA LEU A 175 -33.16 -5.14 6.00
C LEU A 175 -31.92 -5.80 5.40
N HIS A 176 -31.13 -5.02 4.73
CA HIS A 176 -29.80 -5.43 4.25
C HIS A 176 -28.72 -4.63 4.95
N VAL A 177 -27.61 -5.30 5.24
CA VAL A 177 -26.43 -4.68 5.86
C VAL A 177 -25.21 -4.98 4.98
N ALA A 178 -24.82 -3.98 4.18
CA ALA A 178 -23.68 -4.06 3.29
C ALA A 178 -22.41 -3.51 3.97
N VAL A 179 -21.33 -4.27 3.90
CA VAL A 179 -19.99 -3.84 4.31
C VAL A 179 -19.26 -3.32 3.09
N VAL A 180 -18.76 -2.10 3.17
CA VAL A 180 -17.94 -1.47 2.13
C VAL A 180 -16.57 -1.08 2.68
N GLN A 181 -15.56 -1.08 1.83
CA GLN A 181 -14.18 -0.75 2.20
C GLN A 181 -13.67 0.40 1.35
N ASN A 182 -13.01 1.34 2.01
CA ASN A 182 -12.35 2.49 1.39
C ASN A 182 -10.84 2.25 1.31
N ASN A 183 -10.16 3.10 0.53
CA ASN A 183 -8.71 3.17 0.45
C ASN A 183 -8.02 1.86 0.01
N ILE A 184 -8.60 1.18 -0.96
CA ILE A 184 -8.01 -0.04 -1.53
C ILE A 184 -7.21 0.32 -2.77
N ALA A 185 -5.89 0.07 -2.73
CA ALA A 185 -5.03 0.24 -3.88
C ALA A 185 -5.25 -0.87 -4.92
N GLY A 186 -5.31 -0.50 -6.20
CA GLY A 186 -5.45 -1.46 -7.29
C GLY A 186 -5.29 -0.82 -8.66
N PRO A 187 -5.20 -1.61 -9.74
CA PRO A 187 -5.19 -1.07 -11.09
C PRO A 187 -6.57 -0.50 -11.46
N GLN A 188 -6.61 0.50 -12.33
CA GLN A 188 -7.86 1.01 -12.92
C GLN A 188 -7.61 1.62 -14.28
N THR A 189 -8.05 0.94 -15.32
CA THR A 189 -7.99 1.44 -16.70
C THR A 189 -8.74 2.76 -16.81
N GLY A 190 -8.15 3.74 -17.51
CA GLY A 190 -8.76 5.04 -17.75
C GLY A 190 -8.65 6.06 -16.61
N ALA A 191 -8.07 5.69 -15.46
CA ALA A 191 -7.95 6.57 -14.30
C ALA A 191 -7.25 7.89 -14.63
N SER A 192 -6.16 7.86 -15.39
CA SER A 192 -5.40 9.07 -15.77
C SER A 192 -6.21 10.08 -16.58
N SER A 193 -7.20 9.59 -17.36
CA SER A 193 -8.05 10.44 -18.20
C SER A 193 -9.31 10.92 -17.51
N PHE A 194 -9.88 10.12 -16.60
CA PHE A 194 -11.23 10.34 -16.09
C PHE A 194 -11.31 10.65 -14.61
N ASN A 195 -10.32 10.19 -13.80
CA ASN A 195 -10.25 10.53 -12.38
C ASN A 195 -8.80 10.55 -11.88
N PRO A 196 -7.95 11.46 -12.39
CA PRO A 196 -6.53 11.52 -12.00
C PRO A 196 -6.33 11.84 -10.51
N GLY A 197 -7.33 12.47 -9.86
CA GLY A 197 -7.25 12.80 -8.42
C GLY A 197 -7.28 11.58 -7.50
N ALA A 198 -7.68 10.40 -7.99
CA ALA A 198 -7.69 9.16 -7.23
C ALA A 198 -6.44 8.29 -7.49
N ILE A 199 -5.48 8.78 -8.29
CA ILE A 199 -4.22 8.08 -8.53
C ILE A 199 -3.28 8.27 -7.32
N ILE A 200 -2.71 7.18 -6.88
CA ILE A 200 -1.76 7.12 -5.76
C ILE A 200 -0.48 6.40 -6.19
N SER A 201 0.57 6.45 -5.36
CA SER A 201 1.77 5.63 -5.54
C SER A 201 1.44 4.16 -5.32
N GLY A 202 2.03 3.28 -6.13
CA GLY A 202 1.85 1.83 -5.99
C GLY A 202 2.34 1.05 -7.21
N PRO A 203 2.17 -0.28 -7.22
CA PRO A 203 2.80 -1.16 -8.19
C PRO A 203 2.16 -1.16 -9.57
N TRP A 204 0.97 -0.58 -9.75
CA TRP A 204 0.29 -0.55 -11.05
C TRP A 204 0.48 0.81 -11.74
N SER A 205 0.32 0.84 -13.05
CA SER A 205 0.41 2.07 -13.85
C SER A 205 -0.90 2.32 -14.63
N PRO A 206 -1.83 3.13 -14.08
CA PRO A 206 -1.78 3.80 -12.76
C PRO A 206 -2.24 2.90 -11.60
N THR A 207 -1.73 3.15 -10.39
CA THR A 207 -2.35 2.69 -9.15
C THR A 207 -3.47 3.65 -8.75
N TYR A 208 -4.65 3.10 -8.52
CA TYR A 208 -5.87 3.83 -8.21
C TYR A 208 -6.34 3.54 -6.78
N ASN A 209 -6.85 4.55 -6.09
CA ASN A 209 -7.44 4.41 -4.76
C ASN A 209 -8.94 4.16 -4.87
N HIS A 210 -9.35 2.91 -4.74
CA HIS A 210 -10.76 2.51 -4.79
C HIS A 210 -11.47 2.86 -3.47
N GLN A 211 -12.70 3.40 -3.58
CA GLN A 211 -13.53 3.81 -2.45
C GLN A 211 -14.88 3.09 -2.49
N HIS A 212 -15.55 3.00 -1.33
CA HIS A 212 -16.90 2.43 -1.17
C HIS A 212 -17.06 1.02 -1.76
N MET A 213 -15.95 0.27 -1.84
CA MET A 213 -15.92 -1.04 -2.48
C MET A 213 -16.75 -2.04 -1.67
N PHE A 214 -17.73 -2.66 -2.33
CA PHE A 214 -18.58 -3.66 -1.74
C PHE A 214 -17.80 -4.92 -1.37
N ARG A 215 -17.90 -5.36 -0.09
CA ARG A 215 -17.15 -6.52 0.41
C ARG A 215 -18.02 -7.65 0.90
N HIS A 216 -19.16 -7.35 1.55
CA HIS A 216 -20.01 -8.40 2.15
C HIS A 216 -21.46 -7.95 2.37
N LEU A 217 -22.41 -8.90 2.40
CA LEU A 217 -23.76 -8.72 2.95
C LEU A 217 -23.89 -9.60 4.19
N MET A 218 -24.12 -9.01 5.35
CA MET A 218 -24.10 -9.71 6.64
C MET A 218 -25.22 -10.75 6.76
N ASP A 219 -26.41 -10.47 6.17
CA ASP A 219 -27.57 -11.37 6.21
C ASP A 219 -27.81 -12.10 4.86
N GLY A 220 -26.78 -12.10 4.00
CA GLY A 220 -26.86 -12.73 2.68
C GLY A 220 -27.72 -11.92 1.68
N ALA A 221 -27.93 -12.49 0.49
CA ALA A 221 -28.55 -11.79 -0.64
C ALA A 221 -30.01 -11.37 -0.38
N ASN A 222 -30.73 -12.09 0.47
CA ASN A 222 -32.16 -11.82 0.74
C ASN A 222 -32.38 -10.83 1.88
N GLY A 223 -31.35 -10.54 2.69
CA GLY A 223 -31.48 -9.71 3.88
C GLY A 223 -32.38 -10.33 4.96
N LEU A 224 -32.67 -9.56 6.00
CA LEU A 224 -33.52 -9.94 7.13
C LEU A 224 -34.95 -9.46 6.89
N GLU A 225 -35.91 -10.38 6.75
CA GLU A 225 -37.31 -10.07 6.49
C GLU A 225 -38.04 -9.51 7.71
N PHE A 226 -38.83 -8.45 7.55
CA PHE A 226 -39.66 -7.85 8.56
C PHE A 226 -41.13 -8.09 8.28
N ASN A 227 -41.79 -8.77 9.24
CA ASN A 227 -43.22 -9.17 9.16
C ASN A 227 -44.15 -8.15 9.83
N THR A 228 -43.61 -7.16 10.57
CA THR A 228 -44.39 -6.13 11.25
C THR A 228 -43.97 -4.76 10.78
N THR A 229 -44.78 -4.16 9.93
CA THR A 229 -44.50 -2.89 9.25
C THR A 229 -45.56 -1.81 9.52
N THR A 230 -46.14 -1.83 10.71
CA THR A 230 -47.14 -0.83 11.13
C THR A 230 -46.47 0.41 11.73
N ALA A 231 -47.11 1.56 11.54
CA ALA A 231 -46.64 2.82 12.13
C ALA A 231 -46.40 2.69 13.65
N GLY A 232 -45.28 3.23 14.11
CA GLY A 232 -44.84 3.14 15.51
C GLY A 232 -44.06 1.87 15.85
N THR A 233 -43.89 0.94 14.91
CA THR A 233 -43.06 -0.26 15.14
C THR A 233 -41.58 0.12 15.19
N PHE A 234 -40.89 -0.30 16.25
CA PHE A 234 -39.46 -0.20 16.43
C PHE A 234 -38.83 -1.59 16.43
N ILE A 235 -37.82 -1.79 15.58
CA ILE A 235 -37.15 -3.09 15.42
C ILE A 235 -35.64 -2.91 15.55
N PRO A 236 -35.04 -3.24 16.69
CA PRO A 236 -33.59 -3.30 16.84
C PRO A 236 -33.07 -4.67 16.42
N ASN A 237 -31.90 -4.69 15.75
CA ASN A 237 -31.17 -5.92 15.43
C ASN A 237 -29.69 -5.75 15.71
N THR A 238 -29.03 -6.87 15.97
CA THR A 238 -27.58 -6.96 16.08
C THR A 238 -27.10 -8.04 15.12
N HIS A 239 -26.19 -7.65 14.23
CA HIS A 239 -25.56 -8.52 13.25
C HIS A 239 -24.10 -8.70 13.65
N THR A 240 -23.56 -9.90 13.51
CA THR A 240 -22.15 -10.19 13.77
C THR A 240 -21.52 -10.93 12.60
N TRP A 241 -20.30 -10.57 12.28
CA TRP A 241 -19.52 -11.23 11.25
C TRP A 241 -18.09 -11.45 11.75
N GLN A 242 -17.68 -12.74 11.81
CA GLN A 242 -16.29 -13.09 12.00
C GLN A 242 -15.57 -12.75 10.70
N MET A 243 -14.89 -11.60 10.65
CA MET A 243 -14.27 -11.11 9.44
C MET A 243 -13.05 -11.96 9.09
N PRO A 244 -12.98 -12.54 7.88
CA PRO A 244 -11.77 -13.23 7.43
C PRO A 244 -10.67 -12.20 7.07
N THR A 245 -9.43 -12.65 6.93
CA THR A 245 -8.35 -11.78 6.46
C THR A 245 -8.66 -11.22 5.07
N ASN A 246 -9.20 -12.05 4.17
CA ASN A 246 -9.61 -11.65 2.83
C ASN A 246 -10.83 -12.46 2.37
N LEU A 247 -11.36 -12.12 1.19
CA LEU A 247 -12.55 -12.77 0.60
C LEU A 247 -12.19 -13.96 -0.31
N SER A 248 -11.27 -14.81 0.08
CA SER A 248 -10.73 -15.93 -0.72
C SER A 248 -11.77 -16.96 -1.18
N GLY A 249 -13.04 -16.81 -0.85
CA GLY A 249 -14.17 -17.57 -1.41
C GLY A 249 -14.77 -16.97 -2.68
N GLY A 250 -14.14 -15.93 -3.27
CA GLY A 250 -14.56 -15.28 -4.50
C GLY A 250 -14.44 -16.16 -5.75
N GLN A 251 -14.79 -15.62 -6.91
CA GLN A 251 -15.02 -16.38 -8.14
C GLN A 251 -13.79 -16.46 -9.07
N SER A 252 -12.71 -15.76 -8.79
CA SER A 252 -11.54 -15.74 -9.68
C SER A 252 -10.49 -16.76 -9.29
N THR A 253 -9.87 -17.36 -10.29
CA THR A 253 -8.73 -18.27 -10.15
C THR A 253 -7.40 -17.62 -10.55
N ASN A 254 -7.42 -16.38 -11.05
CA ASN A 254 -6.26 -15.78 -11.71
C ASN A 254 -5.62 -14.62 -10.94
N GLY A 255 -6.26 -14.09 -9.89
CA GLY A 255 -5.77 -12.96 -9.11
C GLY A 255 -5.54 -13.31 -7.65
N TYR A 256 -5.14 -12.32 -6.85
CA TYR A 256 -5.10 -12.44 -5.40
C TYR A 256 -6.28 -11.69 -4.75
N PHE A 257 -6.66 -12.09 -3.54
CA PHE A 257 -7.71 -11.40 -2.77
C PHE A 257 -7.05 -10.41 -1.82
N PRO A 258 -7.33 -9.09 -1.98
CA PRO A 258 -6.80 -8.10 -1.05
C PRO A 258 -7.41 -8.27 0.33
N ASP A 259 -6.61 -8.00 1.35
CA ASP A 259 -7.02 -8.09 2.74
C ASP A 259 -8.12 -7.09 3.08
N LEU A 260 -8.96 -7.48 4.04
CA LEU A 260 -9.95 -6.61 4.64
C LEU A 260 -9.28 -5.75 5.72
N ASP A 261 -9.35 -4.44 5.56
CA ASP A 261 -8.82 -3.50 6.55
C ASP A 261 -9.95 -2.95 7.43
N PRO A 262 -10.05 -3.38 8.70
CA PRO A 262 -11.13 -2.94 9.59
C PRO A 262 -11.13 -1.44 9.89
N THR A 263 -10.02 -0.75 9.65
CA THR A 263 -9.91 0.70 9.88
C THR A 263 -10.44 1.54 8.72
N ASN A 264 -10.71 0.89 7.59
CA ASN A 264 -11.22 1.50 6.35
C ASN A 264 -12.60 0.95 5.96
N LEU A 265 -13.34 0.37 6.91
CA LEU A 265 -14.69 -0.15 6.67
C LEU A 265 -15.76 0.87 7.02
N ASP A 266 -16.80 0.88 6.19
CA ASP A 266 -18.10 1.47 6.49
C ASP A 266 -19.18 0.40 6.35
N VAL A 267 -20.34 0.68 6.93
CA VAL A 267 -21.53 -0.16 6.83
C VAL A 267 -22.69 0.66 6.29
N VAL A 268 -23.34 0.17 5.24
CA VAL A 268 -24.57 0.74 4.69
C VAL A 268 -25.73 -0.20 5.00
N ALA A 269 -26.63 0.22 5.89
CA ALA A 269 -27.86 -0.51 6.20
C ALA A 269 -29.03 0.11 5.45
N TYR A 270 -29.84 -0.71 4.77
CA TYR A 270 -30.97 -0.21 3.99
C TYR A 270 -32.16 -1.16 4.02
N ILE A 271 -33.38 -0.59 3.91
CA ILE A 271 -34.64 -1.32 3.78
C ILE A 271 -35.03 -1.38 2.30
N ALA A 272 -35.29 -2.60 1.81
CA ALA A 272 -35.79 -2.82 0.46
C ALA A 272 -37.13 -3.60 0.49
N GLU A 273 -37.94 -3.44 -0.54
CA GLU A 273 -39.15 -4.27 -0.76
C GLU A 273 -38.76 -5.55 -1.49
N GLY A 274 -38.38 -6.58 -0.74
CA GLY A 274 -37.79 -7.80 -1.27
C GLY A 274 -36.49 -7.50 -2.06
N PRO A 275 -36.32 -8.08 -3.28
CA PRO A 275 -35.19 -7.75 -4.16
C PRO A 275 -35.38 -6.44 -4.94
N GLY A 276 -36.53 -5.77 -4.77
CA GLY A 276 -36.97 -4.58 -5.52
C GLY A 276 -36.47 -3.27 -4.94
N GLU A 277 -37.33 -2.24 -4.95
CA GLU A 277 -37.00 -0.88 -4.59
C GLU A 277 -36.40 -0.77 -3.17
N ILE A 278 -35.30 -0.03 -3.05
CA ILE A 278 -34.75 0.38 -1.77
C ILE A 278 -35.52 1.63 -1.30
N ILE A 279 -36.12 1.53 -0.13
CA ILE A 279 -36.95 2.60 0.42
C ILE A 279 -36.08 3.70 1.01
N THR A 280 -35.13 3.34 1.87
CA THR A 280 -34.16 4.25 2.48
C THR A 280 -33.03 3.47 3.10
N GLY A 281 -31.95 4.14 3.51
CA GLY A 281 -30.86 3.54 4.23
C GLY A 281 -30.05 4.57 4.99
N PHE A 282 -29.03 4.11 5.69
CA PHE A 282 -28.08 4.94 6.41
C PHE A 282 -26.70 4.29 6.44
N GLN A 283 -25.66 5.13 6.51
CA GLN A 283 -24.26 4.67 6.59
C GLN A 283 -23.67 5.02 7.95
N ALA A 284 -22.81 4.15 8.46
CA ALA A 284 -21.95 4.42 9.61
C ALA A 284 -20.53 3.92 9.34
N ASN A 285 -19.56 4.65 9.85
CA ASN A 285 -18.18 4.18 9.92
C ASN A 285 -18.05 3.05 10.95
N VAL A 286 -17.19 2.09 10.68
CA VAL A 286 -16.84 1.05 11.66
C VAL A 286 -15.85 1.63 12.67
N ILE A 287 -16.22 1.56 13.95
CA ILE A 287 -15.38 2.04 15.04
C ILE A 287 -14.51 0.89 15.54
N PRO A 288 -13.17 0.93 15.42
CA PRO A 288 -12.30 -0.08 15.99
C PRO A 288 -12.34 -0.02 17.53
N ILE A 289 -12.57 -1.18 18.15
CA ILE A 289 -12.55 -1.34 19.61
C ILE A 289 -11.27 -2.06 19.99
N PHE A 290 -10.54 -1.47 20.94
CA PHE A 290 -9.33 -2.01 21.54
C PHE A 290 -9.67 -2.44 22.99
N PRO A 291 -9.99 -3.71 23.24
CA PRO A 291 -10.48 -4.16 24.56
C PRO A 291 -9.37 -4.20 25.62
N ASN A 292 -8.13 -4.42 25.20
CA ASN A 292 -6.98 -4.46 26.10
C ASN A 292 -6.55 -3.06 26.54
N ALA A 293 -6.07 -2.91 27.78
CA ALA A 293 -5.49 -1.63 28.22
C ALA A 293 -4.08 -1.42 27.65
N TYR A 294 -3.30 -2.49 27.60
CA TYR A 294 -1.90 -2.52 27.17
C TYR A 294 -1.70 -3.66 26.17
N ASP A 295 -1.48 -3.30 24.91
CA ASP A 295 -1.31 -4.25 23.81
C ASP A 295 -0.54 -3.54 22.68
N ALA A 296 0.62 -4.04 22.33
CA ALA A 296 1.47 -3.49 21.28
C ALA A 296 1.63 -4.53 20.15
N ASN A 297 1.06 -4.25 19.02
CA ASN A 297 1.12 -5.14 17.84
C ASN A 297 2.31 -4.79 16.95
N VAL A 298 3.14 -5.77 16.60
CA VAL A 298 4.18 -5.64 15.57
C VAL A 298 3.59 -5.96 14.20
N MET A 299 3.25 -4.90 13.46
CA MET A 299 2.58 -4.97 12.17
C MET A 299 3.49 -5.50 11.06
N ALA A 300 4.74 -5.03 11.04
CA ALA A 300 5.69 -5.40 10.00
C ALA A 300 7.13 -5.39 10.54
N SER A 301 7.94 -6.29 9.99
CA SER A 301 9.39 -6.30 10.01
C SER A 301 9.86 -6.14 8.58
N THR A 302 10.82 -5.26 8.30
CA THR A 302 11.39 -5.10 6.96
C THR A 302 12.91 -5.04 7.01
N ALA A 303 13.53 -5.53 5.96
CA ALA A 303 14.94 -5.38 5.62
C ALA A 303 15.02 -5.25 4.09
N ASN A 304 16.16 -4.86 3.53
CA ASN A 304 16.33 -4.91 2.08
C ASN A 304 16.22 -6.37 1.60
N ASP A 305 15.44 -6.62 0.57
CA ASP A 305 15.14 -7.99 0.10
C ASP A 305 16.39 -8.77 -0.29
N VAL A 306 17.38 -8.05 -0.84
CA VAL A 306 18.62 -8.60 -1.36
C VAL A 306 19.79 -7.70 -0.96
N ILE A 307 20.85 -8.28 -0.42
CA ILE A 307 22.06 -7.55 -0.02
C ILE A 307 23.34 -8.33 -0.34
N CYS A 308 24.45 -7.63 -0.40
CA CYS A 308 25.79 -8.19 -0.54
C CYS A 308 26.72 -7.85 0.65
N ALA A 309 26.35 -6.83 1.43
CA ALA A 309 27.09 -6.37 2.58
C ALA A 309 26.79 -7.20 3.85
N SER A 310 27.65 -7.11 4.85
CA SER A 310 27.41 -7.65 6.21
C SER A 310 26.68 -6.66 7.12
N GLU A 311 26.02 -5.66 6.53
CA GLU A 311 25.18 -4.68 7.21
C GLU A 311 23.95 -4.37 6.34
N THR A 312 22.85 -4.03 6.97
CA THR A 312 21.59 -3.65 6.29
C THR A 312 20.76 -2.74 7.17
N ASP A 313 19.87 -1.98 6.53
CA ASP A 313 18.83 -1.25 7.24
C ASP A 313 17.70 -2.21 7.59
N ILE A 314 17.21 -2.13 8.82
CA ILE A 314 16.06 -2.91 9.29
C ILE A 314 15.02 -2.00 9.90
N SER A 315 13.74 -2.32 9.72
CA SER A 315 12.66 -1.53 10.29
C SER A 315 11.64 -2.40 11.00
N ILE A 316 10.99 -1.81 11.99
CA ILE A 316 9.80 -2.34 12.64
C ILE A 316 8.67 -1.31 12.52
N THR A 317 7.50 -1.75 12.11
CA THR A 317 6.26 -0.98 12.25
C THR A 317 5.44 -1.60 13.37
N PHE A 318 5.12 -0.83 14.38
CA PHE A 318 4.28 -1.26 15.50
C PHE A 318 3.09 -0.32 15.68
N ARG A 319 2.00 -0.88 16.22
CA ARG A 319 0.74 -0.17 16.46
C ARG A 319 0.30 -0.34 17.91
N ASN A 320 -0.25 0.71 18.49
CA ASN A 320 -0.89 0.64 19.80
C ASN A 320 -2.28 -0.02 19.67
N TYR A 321 -2.40 -1.28 20.04
CA TYR A 321 -3.67 -2.01 20.14
C TYR A 321 -4.31 -1.93 21.54
N GLY A 322 -3.65 -1.19 22.46
CA GLY A 322 -4.23 -0.85 23.76
C GLY A 322 -5.21 0.32 23.66
N ASN A 323 -6.15 0.40 24.62
CA ASN A 323 -7.04 1.55 24.77
C ASN A 323 -6.43 2.70 25.56
N GLN A 324 -5.23 2.52 26.12
CA GLN A 324 -4.42 3.57 26.74
C GLN A 324 -3.37 4.05 25.74
N ALA A 325 -3.03 5.34 25.77
CA ALA A 325 -1.93 5.85 24.95
C ALA A 325 -0.63 5.12 25.29
N LEU A 326 0.08 4.65 24.26
CA LEU A 326 1.38 3.99 24.41
C LEU A 326 2.46 5.06 24.55
N THR A 327 3.12 5.08 25.69
CA THR A 327 4.16 6.09 26.02
C THR A 327 5.55 5.51 26.12
N SER A 328 5.68 4.19 26.27
CA SER A 328 6.95 3.47 26.24
C SER A 328 6.75 2.02 25.76
N LEU A 329 7.77 1.48 25.10
CA LEU A 329 7.79 0.11 24.59
C LEU A 329 9.23 -0.40 24.56
N ASP A 330 9.45 -1.63 25.01
CA ASP A 330 10.73 -2.32 24.87
C ASP A 330 10.72 -3.09 23.55
N LEU A 331 11.60 -2.71 22.63
CA LEU A 331 11.80 -3.35 21.34
C LEU A 331 13.10 -4.14 21.35
N THR A 332 13.04 -5.41 21.01
CA THR A 332 14.20 -6.28 20.81
C THR A 332 14.16 -6.88 19.42
N TYR A 333 15.32 -7.17 18.88
CA TYR A 333 15.39 -7.89 17.60
C TYR A 333 16.55 -8.90 17.64
N ASP A 334 16.41 -9.90 16.80
CA ASP A 334 17.49 -10.81 16.47
C ASP A 334 17.68 -10.88 14.94
N ILE A 335 18.92 -11.14 14.53
CA ILE A 335 19.25 -11.49 13.15
C ILE A 335 19.92 -12.86 13.17
N ASN A 336 19.33 -13.82 12.42
CA ASN A 336 19.82 -15.19 12.37
C ASN A 336 19.94 -15.88 13.75
N GLY A 337 19.04 -15.52 14.70
CA GLY A 337 19.07 -16.02 16.08
C GLY A 337 20.12 -15.34 16.99
N SER A 338 20.83 -14.33 16.50
CA SER A 338 21.72 -13.50 17.31
C SER A 338 20.95 -12.28 17.83
N THR A 339 20.77 -12.20 19.15
CA THR A 339 20.02 -11.10 19.79
C THR A 339 20.87 -9.84 19.93
N TYR A 340 20.29 -8.71 19.63
CA TYR A 340 20.89 -7.38 19.72
C TYR A 340 20.38 -6.61 20.95
N PRO A 341 21.05 -5.51 21.35
CA PRO A 341 20.62 -4.70 22.49
C PRO A 341 19.21 -4.18 22.35
N ALA A 342 18.44 -4.20 23.44
CA ALA A 342 17.09 -3.68 23.48
C ALA A 342 17.05 -2.17 23.24
N ILE A 343 16.01 -1.72 22.54
CA ILE A 343 15.70 -0.32 22.29
C ILE A 343 14.50 0.04 23.16
N ASN A 344 14.67 1.01 24.04
CA ASN A 344 13.57 1.55 24.84
C ASN A 344 12.93 2.70 24.07
N TRP A 345 11.86 2.41 23.33
CA TRP A 345 11.10 3.44 22.64
C TRP A 345 10.27 4.25 23.64
N THR A 346 10.20 5.56 23.41
CA THR A 346 9.33 6.47 24.17
C THR A 346 8.63 7.44 23.23
N GLY A 347 7.35 7.67 23.47
CA GLY A 347 6.52 8.51 22.60
C GLY A 347 5.16 8.83 23.22
N ASN A 348 4.16 9.07 22.37
CA ASN A 348 2.76 9.23 22.77
C ASN A 348 1.88 8.77 21.59
N LEU A 349 1.72 7.46 21.47
CA LEU A 349 0.97 6.86 20.38
C LEU A 349 -0.46 6.56 20.85
N ALA A 350 -1.43 7.26 20.28
CA ALA A 350 -2.84 7.07 20.59
C ALA A 350 -3.29 5.63 20.26
N SER A 351 -4.38 5.18 20.85
CA SER A 351 -5.02 3.88 20.52
C SER A 351 -5.27 3.78 19.01
N GLY A 352 -4.87 2.68 18.40
CA GLY A 352 -4.95 2.42 16.96
C GLY A 352 -3.90 3.12 16.10
N ALA A 353 -3.12 4.05 16.63
CA ALA A 353 -2.04 4.71 15.90
C ALA A 353 -0.80 3.81 15.79
N GLN A 354 -0.01 4.02 14.74
CA GLN A 354 1.21 3.26 14.47
C GLN A 354 2.42 4.15 14.26
N GLU A 355 3.61 3.57 14.42
CA GLU A 355 4.88 4.21 14.16
C GLU A 355 5.85 3.21 13.53
N THR A 356 6.77 3.70 12.70
CA THR A 356 7.85 2.91 12.11
C THR A 356 9.18 3.42 12.63
N LEU A 357 9.98 2.50 13.20
CA LEU A 357 11.35 2.75 13.62
C LEU A 357 12.31 2.05 12.67
N THR A 358 13.28 2.79 12.13
CA THR A 358 14.34 2.26 11.26
C THR A 358 15.68 2.35 11.96
N LEU A 359 16.44 1.26 11.92
CA LEU A 359 17.84 1.21 12.32
C LEU A 359 18.69 1.08 11.06
N ASN A 360 19.60 2.03 10.86
CA ASN A 360 20.46 2.03 9.68
C ASN A 360 21.76 1.27 9.94
N SER A 361 22.29 0.62 8.91
CA SER A 361 23.60 -0.04 8.87
C SER A 361 23.81 -1.02 10.04
N VAL A 362 22.83 -1.86 10.31
CA VAL A 362 22.93 -2.89 11.34
C VAL A 362 23.85 -4.00 10.85
N THR A 363 24.99 -4.18 11.51
CA THR A 363 25.95 -5.24 11.18
C THR A 363 25.50 -6.59 11.72
N PHE A 364 25.72 -7.65 10.94
CA PHE A 364 25.35 -9.02 11.32
C PHE A 364 26.29 -10.04 10.68
N THR A 365 26.18 -11.32 11.07
CA THR A 365 26.87 -12.42 10.39
C THR A 365 26.01 -12.95 9.26
N PRO A 366 26.39 -12.74 7.97
CA PRO A 366 25.58 -13.15 6.84
C PRO A 366 25.42 -14.66 6.72
N GLN A 367 24.22 -15.06 6.26
CA GLN A 367 23.89 -16.40 5.79
C GLN A 367 23.28 -16.27 4.38
N ALA A 368 23.20 -17.34 3.60
CA ALA A 368 22.58 -17.30 2.27
C ALA A 368 21.14 -16.74 2.32
N ASN A 369 20.37 -17.17 3.32
CA ASN A 369 19.06 -16.59 3.65
C ASN A 369 19.11 -16.12 5.11
N ASN A 370 18.78 -14.86 5.32
CA ASN A 370 18.79 -14.23 6.62
C ASN A 370 17.39 -13.98 7.12
N THR A 371 17.23 -13.90 8.43
CA THR A 371 15.97 -13.57 9.08
C THR A 371 16.17 -12.42 10.05
N VAL A 372 15.24 -11.48 10.10
CA VAL A 372 15.12 -10.47 11.16
C VAL A 372 13.83 -10.70 11.91
N THR A 373 13.89 -10.95 13.20
CA THR A 373 12.71 -11.09 14.06
C THR A 373 12.68 -9.95 15.05
N TRP A 374 11.61 -9.17 15.03
CA TRP A 374 11.34 -8.14 16.02
C TRP A 374 10.37 -8.65 17.08
N LEU A 375 10.56 -8.20 18.30
CA LEU A 375 9.70 -8.46 19.45
C LEU A 375 9.47 -7.17 20.23
N ALA A 376 8.18 -6.82 20.46
CA ALA A 376 7.73 -5.72 21.31
C ALA A 376 7.26 -6.26 22.66
N THR A 377 7.66 -5.62 23.77
CA THR A 377 7.29 -6.04 25.12
C THR A 377 7.11 -4.85 26.04
N ASN A 378 6.48 -5.06 27.19
CA ASN A 378 6.32 -4.09 28.28
C ASN A 378 5.70 -2.75 27.86
N PRO A 379 4.55 -2.73 27.14
CA PRO A 379 3.86 -1.49 26.81
C PRO A 379 3.57 -0.69 28.08
N ASN A 380 4.05 0.56 28.15
CA ASN A 380 3.95 1.42 29.34
C ASN A 380 4.53 0.79 30.63
N GLY A 381 5.50 -0.12 30.51
CA GLY A 381 6.06 -0.88 31.64
C GLY A 381 5.09 -1.91 32.23
N GLN A 382 4.03 -2.26 31.52
CA GLN A 382 3.03 -3.25 31.91
C GLN A 382 3.17 -4.55 31.09
N VAL A 383 2.54 -5.62 31.58
CA VAL A 383 2.45 -6.85 30.80
C VAL A 383 1.55 -6.63 29.59
N ASP A 384 2.02 -7.03 28.41
CA ASP A 384 1.20 -7.04 27.22
C ASP A 384 0.08 -8.08 27.33
N GLN A 385 -1.16 -7.65 27.07
CA GLN A 385 -2.36 -8.47 27.27
C GLN A 385 -2.68 -9.39 26.09
N ASN A 386 -1.97 -9.21 24.94
CA ASN A 386 -2.07 -10.08 23.78
C ASN A 386 -0.70 -10.38 23.18
N THR A 387 0.00 -11.33 23.76
CA THR A 387 1.36 -11.69 23.34
C THR A 387 1.48 -12.39 22.00
N THR A 388 0.35 -12.70 21.32
CA THR A 388 0.36 -13.41 20.04
C THR A 388 0.67 -12.50 18.84
N ASN A 389 0.57 -11.18 19.01
CA ASN A 389 0.82 -10.16 17.99
C ASN A 389 2.10 -9.34 18.23
N ASN A 390 2.90 -9.71 19.24
CA ASN A 390 4.07 -8.95 19.68
C ASN A 390 5.31 -9.13 18.82
N SER A 391 5.30 -10.01 17.83
CA SER A 391 6.47 -10.29 17.00
C SER A 391 6.14 -10.39 15.52
N ASN A 392 7.10 -10.01 14.70
CA ASN A 392 7.05 -10.19 13.26
C ASN A 392 8.44 -10.51 12.72
N THR A 393 8.52 -11.28 11.64
CA THR A 393 9.76 -11.74 11.03
C THR A 393 9.76 -11.40 9.55
N SER A 394 10.88 -10.84 9.07
CA SER A 394 11.18 -10.69 7.65
C SER A 394 12.39 -11.52 7.27
N THR A 395 12.51 -11.83 5.99
CA THR A 395 13.64 -12.58 5.42
C THR A 395 14.27 -11.75 4.31
N PHE A 396 15.59 -11.91 4.15
CA PHE A 396 16.33 -11.29 3.06
C PHE A 396 17.50 -12.18 2.63
N LYS A 397 17.95 -12.01 1.39
CA LYS A 397 18.94 -12.85 0.76
C LYS A 397 20.31 -12.19 0.75
N HIS A 398 21.37 -12.95 1.03
CA HIS A 398 22.73 -12.47 0.81
C HIS A 398 23.27 -13.11 -0.47
N LEU A 399 23.45 -12.31 -1.50
CA LEU A 399 23.73 -12.77 -2.87
C LEU A 399 25.02 -13.58 -2.98
N ASN A 400 26.11 -13.10 -2.39
CA ASN A 400 27.40 -13.76 -2.50
C ASN A 400 27.41 -15.15 -1.84
N LEU A 401 26.58 -15.36 -0.81
CA LEU A 401 26.49 -16.64 -0.11
C LEU A 401 25.44 -17.59 -0.71
N SER A 402 24.42 -17.05 -1.38
CA SER A 402 23.42 -17.85 -2.11
C SER A 402 23.95 -18.43 -3.42
N GLY A 403 25.01 -17.83 -3.98
CA GLY A 403 25.60 -18.24 -5.27
C GLY A 403 24.84 -17.68 -6.48
N ASP A 404 23.94 -16.72 -6.26
CA ASP A 404 23.12 -16.11 -7.32
C ASP A 404 23.76 -14.87 -7.93
N VAL A 405 24.98 -14.53 -7.53
CA VAL A 405 25.74 -13.38 -8.06
C VAL A 405 26.79 -13.83 -9.06
N ILE A 406 26.96 -13.08 -10.13
CA ILE A 406 28.06 -13.25 -11.10
C ILE A 406 29.28 -12.54 -10.55
N PRO A 407 30.33 -13.26 -10.14
CA PRO A 407 31.50 -12.64 -9.51
C PRO A 407 32.49 -12.13 -10.57
N GLY A 408 33.37 -11.22 -10.13
CA GLY A 408 34.57 -10.85 -10.89
C GLY A 408 34.30 -9.92 -12.08
N ILE A 409 33.18 -9.24 -12.12
CA ILE A 409 32.89 -8.20 -13.12
C ILE A 409 33.80 -7.01 -12.83
N THR A 410 34.39 -6.45 -13.87
CA THR A 410 35.29 -5.30 -13.75
C THR A 410 34.50 -4.02 -13.60
N ALA A 411 34.75 -3.26 -12.53
CA ALA A 411 34.18 -1.93 -12.37
C ALA A 411 34.59 -1.00 -13.52
N GLY A 412 33.69 -0.10 -13.89
CA GLY A 412 33.87 0.82 -15.01
C GLY A 412 32.69 0.78 -15.97
N THR A 413 32.97 0.75 -17.25
CA THR A 413 31.94 0.72 -18.28
C THR A 413 31.33 -0.66 -18.41
N ILE A 414 29.99 -0.70 -18.37
CA ILE A 414 29.18 -1.86 -18.73
C ILE A 414 28.54 -1.56 -20.07
N ASP A 415 28.78 -2.41 -21.04
CA ASP A 415 28.23 -2.32 -22.39
C ASP A 415 26.92 -3.11 -22.45
N VAL A 416 25.84 -2.45 -22.89
CA VAL A 416 24.51 -3.02 -23.02
C VAL A 416 24.10 -3.01 -24.49
N SER A 417 24.05 -4.17 -25.12
CA SER A 417 23.70 -4.36 -26.51
C SER A 417 22.33 -5.04 -26.60
N ILE A 418 21.34 -4.35 -27.16
CA ILE A 418 19.97 -4.83 -27.27
C ILE A 418 19.53 -4.78 -28.74
N PHE A 419 19.07 -5.91 -29.26
CA PHE A 419 18.30 -5.96 -30.50
C PHE A 419 16.85 -6.24 -30.15
N THR A 420 15.96 -5.28 -30.46
CA THR A 420 14.54 -5.40 -30.13
C THR A 420 13.80 -6.26 -31.14
N ASP A 421 12.73 -6.89 -30.70
CA ASP A 421 11.74 -7.55 -31.55
C ASP A 421 10.75 -6.54 -32.20
N GLY A 422 9.55 -6.98 -32.58
CA GLY A 422 8.49 -6.16 -33.19
C GLY A 422 7.79 -5.17 -32.24
N TYR A 423 8.10 -5.22 -30.94
CA TYR A 423 7.52 -4.37 -29.90
C TYR A 423 8.58 -3.72 -28.99
N GLY A 424 9.63 -3.17 -29.59
CA GLY A 424 10.73 -2.53 -28.84
C GLY A 424 10.31 -1.44 -27.86
N ASN A 425 9.12 -0.85 -28.01
CA ASN A 425 8.56 0.10 -27.06
C ASN A 425 8.17 -0.53 -25.70
N GLU A 426 8.14 -1.84 -25.58
CA GLU A 426 7.87 -2.58 -24.35
C GLU A 426 9.14 -2.87 -23.54
N THR A 427 10.31 -2.79 -24.20
CA THR A 427 11.60 -3.12 -23.60
C THR A 427 12.28 -1.90 -22.98
N THR A 428 12.66 -2.04 -21.70
CA THR A 428 13.52 -1.09 -20.97
C THR A 428 14.53 -1.87 -20.11
N TRP A 429 15.59 -1.19 -19.65
CA TRP A 429 16.54 -1.76 -18.71
C TRP A 429 17.07 -0.72 -17.74
N GLU A 430 17.58 -1.18 -16.61
CA GLU A 430 18.34 -0.39 -15.65
C GLU A 430 19.39 -1.24 -14.93
N ILE A 431 20.46 -0.58 -14.46
CA ILE A 431 21.41 -1.15 -13.50
C ILE A 431 21.31 -0.33 -12.23
N VAL A 432 21.01 -1.00 -11.11
CA VAL A 432 20.86 -0.39 -9.80
C VAL A 432 21.78 -1.04 -8.77
N ASP A 433 22.11 -0.31 -7.69
CA ASP A 433 22.72 -0.90 -6.50
C ASP A 433 21.67 -1.40 -5.49
N GLU A 434 22.12 -1.98 -4.39
CA GLU A 434 21.24 -2.48 -3.31
C GLU A 434 20.43 -1.37 -2.61
N SER A 435 20.78 -0.08 -2.81
CA SER A 435 19.99 1.06 -2.33
C SER A 435 18.94 1.55 -3.33
N GLY A 436 18.91 0.98 -4.54
CA GLY A 436 18.07 1.42 -5.65
C GLY A 436 18.63 2.62 -6.42
N THR A 437 19.89 3.00 -6.21
CA THR A 437 20.54 4.05 -7.01
C THR A 437 20.78 3.56 -8.42
N VAL A 438 20.29 4.29 -9.45
CA VAL A 438 20.42 3.92 -10.85
C VAL A 438 21.78 4.38 -11.39
N TYR A 439 22.55 3.44 -11.97
CA TYR A 439 23.85 3.64 -12.57
C TYR A 439 23.81 3.72 -14.11
N GLY A 440 22.75 3.25 -14.70
CA GLY A 440 22.44 3.35 -16.11
C GLY A 440 21.07 2.80 -16.41
N SER A 441 20.43 3.32 -17.45
CA SER A 441 19.12 2.85 -17.90
C SER A 441 18.92 3.20 -19.37
N GLY A 442 18.01 2.48 -20.04
CA GLY A 442 17.67 2.74 -21.43
C GLY A 442 16.28 2.25 -21.81
N GLY A 443 15.81 2.68 -22.99
CA GLY A 443 14.47 2.41 -23.50
C GLY A 443 13.43 3.46 -23.09
N PRO A 444 12.16 3.33 -23.53
CA PRO A 444 11.70 2.34 -24.52
C PRO A 444 12.27 2.57 -25.93
N TYR A 445 12.26 1.54 -26.77
CA TYR A 445 12.99 1.51 -28.04
C TYR A 445 12.07 1.46 -29.28
N SER A 446 12.67 1.64 -30.48
CA SER A 446 11.99 1.34 -31.74
C SER A 446 12.05 -0.15 -32.05
N ASN A 447 11.07 -0.64 -32.81
CA ASN A 447 10.94 -2.05 -33.20
C ASN A 447 12.07 -2.52 -34.13
N ASN A 448 12.50 -3.78 -33.98
CA ASN A 448 13.48 -4.47 -34.83
C ASN A 448 14.77 -3.63 -35.04
N THR A 449 15.27 -3.03 -33.98
CA THR A 449 16.40 -2.07 -34.04
C THR A 449 17.48 -2.46 -33.04
N GLN A 450 18.75 -2.31 -33.47
CA GLN A 450 19.91 -2.53 -32.61
C GLN A 450 20.25 -1.25 -31.84
N TYR A 451 20.43 -1.39 -30.54
CA TYR A 451 20.92 -0.35 -29.62
C TYR A 451 22.18 -0.83 -28.94
N ASN A 452 23.14 0.07 -28.77
CA ASN A 452 24.35 -0.15 -28.00
C ASN A 452 24.48 1.03 -27.04
N GLU A 453 24.32 0.75 -25.78
CA GLU A 453 24.31 1.74 -24.69
C GLU A 453 25.33 1.35 -23.64
N THR A 454 25.64 2.27 -22.73
CA THR A 454 26.63 2.04 -21.69
C THR A 454 26.13 2.54 -20.35
N ALA A 455 26.41 1.77 -19.30
CA ALA A 455 26.32 2.22 -17.92
C ALA A 455 27.72 2.36 -17.32
N TYR A 456 27.83 3.04 -16.19
CA TYR A 456 29.09 3.10 -15.45
C TYR A 456 28.85 2.64 -14.02
N VAL A 457 29.47 1.52 -13.63
CA VAL A 457 29.41 0.99 -12.27
C VAL A 457 30.70 1.26 -11.53
N ALA A 458 30.60 1.73 -10.30
CA ALA A 458 31.72 2.01 -9.43
C ALA A 458 32.26 0.71 -8.78
N ILE A 459 33.41 0.83 -8.12
CA ILE A 459 33.96 -0.27 -7.29
C ILE A 459 33.10 -0.46 -6.04
N PHE A 460 32.49 0.60 -5.54
CA PHE A 460 31.59 0.60 -4.40
C PHE A 460 30.29 1.35 -4.75
N PRO A 461 29.11 0.79 -4.40
CA PRO A 461 28.90 -0.53 -3.81
C PRO A 461 29.40 -1.65 -4.71
N SER A 462 29.68 -2.83 -4.16
CA SER A 462 30.26 -3.95 -4.92
C SER A 462 29.23 -4.80 -5.64
N CYS A 463 27.95 -4.71 -5.28
CA CYS A 463 26.86 -5.48 -5.87
C CYS A 463 25.89 -4.60 -6.63
N PHE A 464 25.50 -5.11 -7.79
CA PHE A 464 24.57 -4.46 -8.71
C PHE A 464 23.55 -5.47 -9.21
N GLU A 465 22.38 -4.93 -9.56
CA GLU A 465 21.30 -5.66 -10.21
C GLU A 465 21.05 -5.05 -11.58
N LEU A 466 21.19 -5.86 -12.63
CA LEU A 466 20.70 -5.58 -13.98
C LEU A 466 19.25 -6.01 -14.03
N LYS A 467 18.35 -5.11 -14.37
CA LYS A 467 16.93 -5.34 -14.59
C LYS A 467 16.62 -5.11 -16.05
N ILE A 468 15.92 -6.06 -16.68
CA ILE A 468 15.40 -5.94 -18.04
C ILE A 468 13.91 -6.12 -17.95
N TYR A 469 13.16 -5.17 -18.45
CA TYR A 469 11.71 -5.16 -18.39
C TYR A 469 11.08 -5.35 -19.75
N ASP A 470 9.97 -6.08 -19.77
CA ASP A 470 9.00 -6.13 -20.85
C ASP A 470 7.62 -5.75 -20.32
N SER A 471 7.09 -4.62 -20.77
CA SER A 471 5.87 -4.04 -20.17
C SER A 471 4.58 -4.78 -20.51
N TYR A 472 4.59 -5.64 -21.55
CA TYR A 472 3.46 -6.50 -21.89
C TYR A 472 3.56 -7.88 -21.23
N GLY A 473 4.78 -8.34 -20.96
CA GLY A 473 5.05 -9.59 -20.24
C GLY A 473 5.12 -10.83 -21.12
N ASP A 474 5.18 -10.70 -22.44
CA ASP A 474 5.35 -11.81 -23.36
C ASP A 474 6.80 -12.01 -23.83
N GLY A 475 7.68 -11.10 -23.41
CA GLY A 475 9.11 -11.15 -23.65
C GLY A 475 9.50 -10.69 -25.05
N MET A 476 10.79 -10.83 -25.40
CA MET A 476 11.37 -10.36 -26.67
C MET A 476 11.43 -11.47 -27.73
N CYS A 477 10.60 -12.49 -27.66
CA CYS A 477 10.51 -13.63 -28.59
C CYS A 477 9.12 -14.27 -28.49
N CYS A 478 8.59 -14.90 -29.51
CA CYS A 478 9.11 -15.28 -30.83
C CYS A 478 8.10 -14.93 -31.93
N ALA A 479 6.78 -14.72 -31.60
CA ALA A 479 5.72 -14.53 -32.60
C ALA A 479 5.86 -13.23 -33.39
N GLN A 480 6.49 -12.22 -32.80
CA GLN A 480 6.64 -10.86 -33.35
C GLN A 480 8.12 -10.52 -33.70
N GLY A 481 8.99 -11.51 -33.73
CA GLY A 481 10.41 -11.35 -33.97
C GLY A 481 11.24 -12.05 -32.90
N VAL A 482 12.55 -11.94 -33.04
CA VAL A 482 13.50 -12.48 -32.05
C VAL A 482 14.43 -11.35 -31.64
N GLY A 483 14.26 -10.89 -30.42
CA GLY A 483 15.18 -9.96 -29.80
C GLY A 483 16.42 -10.68 -29.25
N SER A 484 17.43 -9.92 -28.87
CA SER A 484 18.61 -10.40 -28.13
C SER A 484 19.15 -9.31 -27.21
N VAL A 485 19.74 -9.74 -26.10
CA VAL A 485 20.41 -8.87 -25.15
C VAL A 485 21.79 -9.44 -24.84
N LEU A 486 22.83 -8.61 -24.89
CA LEU A 486 24.16 -8.94 -24.41
C LEU A 486 24.67 -7.81 -23.53
N VAL A 487 24.99 -8.14 -22.28
CA VAL A 487 25.54 -7.19 -21.30
C VAL A 487 26.91 -7.70 -20.86
N THR A 488 27.94 -6.85 -21.03
CA THR A 488 29.32 -7.20 -20.71
C THR A 488 30.01 -6.07 -19.98
N ASP A 489 31.06 -6.40 -19.22
CA ASP A 489 31.99 -5.38 -18.70
C ASP A 489 33.00 -4.93 -19.78
N GLN A 490 33.82 -3.95 -19.45
CA GLN A 490 34.86 -3.40 -20.34
C GLN A 490 35.94 -4.42 -20.77
N ASN A 491 36.01 -5.58 -20.13
CA ASN A 491 36.92 -6.69 -20.46
C ASN A 491 36.21 -7.83 -21.21
N ASN A 492 34.95 -7.63 -21.63
CA ASN A 492 34.06 -8.60 -22.25
C ASN A 492 33.69 -9.79 -21.36
N ASN A 493 33.74 -9.66 -20.02
CA ASN A 493 33.11 -10.64 -19.14
C ASN A 493 31.60 -10.48 -19.24
N VAL A 494 30.90 -11.60 -19.50
CA VAL A 494 29.45 -11.59 -19.72
C VAL A 494 28.72 -11.50 -18.39
N ILE A 495 27.84 -10.51 -18.27
CA ILE A 495 26.89 -10.33 -17.17
C ILE A 495 25.57 -11.02 -17.54
N PHE A 496 25.09 -10.80 -18.76
CA PHE A 496 23.87 -11.43 -19.24
C PHE A 496 23.93 -11.64 -20.76
N GLU A 497 23.48 -12.81 -21.21
CA GLU A 497 23.28 -13.11 -22.62
C GLU A 497 21.86 -13.69 -22.78
N GLY A 498 21.00 -12.92 -23.43
CA GLY A 498 19.62 -13.25 -23.71
C GLY A 498 19.39 -13.58 -25.18
N ASP A 499 18.78 -14.73 -25.45
CA ASP A 499 18.44 -15.23 -26.78
C ASP A 499 16.98 -15.68 -26.86
N ALA A 500 16.61 -16.29 -27.99
CA ALA A 500 15.27 -16.80 -28.24
C ALA A 500 14.76 -17.81 -27.20
N VAL A 501 15.60 -18.36 -26.33
CA VAL A 501 15.22 -19.37 -25.33
C VAL A 501 14.86 -18.71 -23.99
N ASN A 502 15.71 -17.78 -23.52
CA ASN A 502 15.58 -17.17 -22.20
C ASN A 502 14.90 -15.79 -22.20
N LEU A 503 14.56 -15.25 -23.39
CA LEU A 503 13.81 -14.01 -23.56
C LEU A 503 12.33 -14.26 -23.90
N GLN A 504 11.76 -15.39 -23.51
CA GLN A 504 10.33 -15.72 -23.71
C GLN A 504 9.53 -15.52 -22.42
N ASN A 505 8.33 -14.92 -22.54
CA ASN A 505 7.34 -14.84 -21.46
C ASN A 505 7.91 -14.29 -20.15
N PHE A 506 8.56 -13.16 -20.19
CA PHE A 506 9.01 -12.45 -18.99
C PHE A 506 8.42 -11.03 -18.98
N SER A 507 8.09 -10.54 -17.80
CA SER A 507 7.84 -9.12 -17.54
C SER A 507 9.08 -8.44 -16.95
N GLU A 508 9.94 -9.21 -16.29
CA GLU A 508 11.18 -8.73 -15.67
C GLU A 508 12.21 -9.86 -15.60
N ILE A 509 13.47 -9.54 -15.93
CA ILE A 509 14.64 -10.40 -15.72
C ILE A 509 15.58 -9.64 -14.78
N ASN A 510 15.99 -10.30 -13.68
CA ASN A 510 16.91 -9.79 -12.70
C ASN A 510 18.21 -10.58 -12.71
N VAL A 511 19.34 -9.89 -12.91
CA VAL A 511 20.68 -10.51 -12.93
C VAL A 511 21.58 -9.77 -11.96
N TYR A 512 22.06 -10.48 -10.95
CA TYR A 512 22.95 -9.91 -9.95
C TYR A 512 24.41 -10.14 -10.31
N PHE A 513 25.24 -9.09 -10.16
CA PHE A 513 26.67 -9.20 -10.41
C PHE A 513 27.48 -8.39 -9.38
N GLU A 514 28.70 -8.85 -9.12
CA GLU A 514 29.62 -8.23 -8.19
C GLU A 514 30.82 -7.68 -8.93
N THR A 515 31.14 -6.39 -8.67
CA THR A 515 32.36 -5.76 -9.15
C THR A 515 33.49 -6.05 -8.18
N GLY A 516 34.42 -6.86 -8.62
CA GLY A 516 35.74 -7.01 -8.09
C GLY A 516 35.95 -7.32 -6.60
N SER A 517 35.77 -8.57 -6.20
CA SER A 517 36.53 -9.10 -5.06
C SER A 517 37.48 -10.20 -5.51
N GLY A 518 38.50 -9.81 -6.23
CA GLY A 518 39.66 -10.69 -6.36
C GLY A 518 40.39 -10.73 -5.01
N SER A 519 40.80 -11.91 -4.56
CA SER A 519 41.55 -12.15 -3.33
C SER A 519 42.91 -11.45 -3.34
N GLY A 520 42.95 -10.20 -2.91
CA GLY A 520 44.15 -9.38 -2.81
C GLY A 520 43.75 -7.90 -2.92
N LEU A 521 43.33 -7.34 -1.80
CA LEU A 521 43.03 -5.91 -1.66
C LEU A 521 44.22 -5.10 -2.15
N SER A 522 44.00 -4.11 -3.04
CA SER A 522 45.00 -3.11 -3.35
C SER A 522 44.35 -1.73 -3.29
N TRP A 523 45.01 -0.87 -2.53
CA TRP A 523 44.51 0.46 -2.19
C TRP A 523 45.15 1.50 -3.10
N GLU A 524 44.36 2.49 -3.50
CA GLU A 524 44.80 3.63 -4.28
C GLU A 524 44.43 4.93 -3.57
N CYS A 525 45.27 5.91 -3.75
CA CYS A 525 45.05 7.25 -3.26
C CYS A 525 44.09 7.99 -4.20
N THR A 526 42.88 8.25 -3.74
CA THR A 526 41.85 8.98 -4.49
C THR A 526 41.68 10.39 -3.92
N PRO A 527 41.01 11.32 -4.65
CA PRO A 527 40.66 12.63 -4.12
C PRO A 527 39.79 12.62 -2.87
N PHE A 528 39.24 11.46 -2.50
CA PHE A 528 38.35 11.25 -1.35
C PHE A 528 39.00 10.45 -0.22
N GLY A 529 40.30 10.12 -0.31
CA GLY A 529 41.03 9.29 0.62
C GLY A 529 41.51 7.98 0.01
N CYS A 530 42.05 7.08 0.84
CA CYS A 530 42.47 5.76 0.39
C CYS A 530 41.26 4.87 0.16
N ALA A 531 41.08 4.39 -1.05
CA ALA A 531 40.01 3.49 -1.45
C ALA A 531 40.58 2.16 -1.94
N ASP A 532 39.91 1.05 -1.64
CA ASP A 532 40.19 -0.23 -2.25
C ASP A 532 39.72 -0.20 -3.72
N VAL A 533 40.66 -0.34 -4.64
CA VAL A 533 40.41 -0.28 -6.09
C VAL A 533 40.43 -1.68 -6.74
N GLY A 534 40.45 -2.74 -5.93
CA GLY A 534 40.44 -4.13 -6.38
C GLY A 534 41.84 -4.68 -6.69
N VAL A 535 41.91 -6.01 -6.84
CA VAL A 535 43.16 -6.76 -6.92
C VAL A 535 44.06 -6.30 -8.06
N GLY A 536 45.25 -5.86 -7.70
CA GLY A 536 46.30 -5.50 -8.65
C GLY A 536 46.09 -4.19 -9.37
N LEU A 537 45.05 -3.40 -9.02
CA LEU A 537 44.73 -2.11 -9.66
C LEU A 537 45.22 -0.91 -8.82
N GLY A 538 45.45 -1.08 -7.52
CA GLY A 538 45.94 -0.03 -6.65
C GLY A 538 47.47 -0.04 -6.52
N SER A 539 48.00 1.08 -6.02
CA SER A 539 49.45 1.27 -5.81
C SER A 539 49.91 0.73 -4.44
N TYR A 540 48.99 0.36 -3.53
CA TYR A 540 49.28 -0.04 -2.17
C TYR A 540 48.64 -1.36 -1.82
N ALA A 541 49.38 -2.21 -1.07
CA ALA A 541 48.90 -3.55 -0.67
C ALA A 541 47.92 -3.53 0.50
N THR A 542 47.91 -2.46 1.31
CA THR A 542 47.00 -2.29 2.45
C THR A 542 46.50 -0.85 2.55
N GLN A 543 45.36 -0.66 3.21
CA GLN A 543 44.83 0.66 3.56
C GLN A 543 45.86 1.47 4.37
N TYR A 544 46.53 0.83 5.30
CA TYR A 544 47.57 1.46 6.15
C TYR A 544 48.76 1.96 5.31
N ASP A 545 49.19 1.20 4.29
CA ASP A 545 50.27 1.61 3.39
C ASP A 545 49.85 2.82 2.56
N CYS A 546 48.61 2.84 2.08
CA CYS A 546 48.04 3.96 1.36
C CYS A 546 47.90 5.21 2.24
N GLU A 547 47.38 5.08 3.45
CA GLU A 547 47.21 6.19 4.41
C GLU A 547 48.55 6.70 4.99
N SER A 548 49.54 5.82 5.09
CA SER A 548 50.85 6.17 5.64
C SER A 548 51.81 6.80 4.62
N ASP A 549 51.50 6.74 3.32
CA ASP A 549 52.35 7.32 2.26
C ASP A 549 52.17 8.85 2.12
N SER A 550 52.12 9.53 3.24
CA SER A 550 52.17 11.01 3.31
C SER A 550 53.54 11.58 2.91
N ALA A 551 54.49 10.72 2.57
CA ALA A 551 55.89 11.11 2.27
C ALA A 551 56.16 11.34 0.79
N ASN A 552 55.27 11.02 -0.14
CA ASN A 552 55.44 11.25 -1.55
C ASN A 552 54.86 12.64 -1.95
N ALA A 553 55.73 13.62 -2.06
CA ALA A 553 55.43 15.04 -2.24
C ALA A 553 54.61 15.41 -3.50
N ASN A 554 54.20 14.44 -4.33
CA ASN A 554 53.53 14.73 -5.61
C ASN A 554 52.03 14.34 -5.64
N THR A 555 51.51 13.52 -4.71
CA THR A 555 50.07 13.24 -4.59
C THR A 555 49.76 12.75 -3.18
N PRO A 556 49.59 13.64 -2.19
CA PRO A 556 49.22 13.20 -0.85
C PRO A 556 47.75 12.74 -0.83
N CYS A 557 47.50 11.55 -0.27
CA CYS A 557 46.19 11.14 0.18
C CYS A 557 45.79 12.00 1.37
N PHE A 558 45.12 13.10 1.13
CA PHE A 558 44.61 13.96 2.18
C PHE A 558 43.24 13.46 2.69
N VAL A 559 43.21 12.92 3.88
CA VAL A 559 42.01 12.94 4.71
C VAL A 559 41.95 14.33 5.38
N ILE A 560 41.06 15.19 4.95
CA ILE A 560 40.82 16.48 5.62
C ILE A 560 40.16 16.21 6.96
N THR A 561 40.94 16.18 8.01
CA THR A 561 40.46 15.88 9.38
C THR A 561 40.12 17.14 10.20
N SER A 562 40.45 18.34 9.71
CA SER A 562 40.13 19.59 10.41
C SER A 562 40.00 20.82 9.49
N ILE A 563 39.24 21.83 9.97
CA ILE A 563 39.03 23.13 9.33
C ILE A 563 40.35 23.95 9.15
N ASP A 564 41.38 23.65 9.91
CA ASP A 564 42.65 24.41 9.85
C ASP A 564 43.49 24.06 8.61
N GLU A 565 43.31 22.87 8.01
CA GLU A 565 43.97 22.49 6.75
C GLU A 565 43.37 23.20 5.53
N ILE A 566 42.13 23.66 5.58
CA ILE A 566 41.43 24.37 4.50
C ILE A 566 41.94 25.80 4.36
N LYS A 567 42.58 26.40 5.37
CA LYS A 567 43.11 27.75 5.35
C LYS A 567 44.27 27.97 4.36
N SER A 568 44.90 26.92 3.86
CA SER A 568 46.02 27.00 2.90
C SER A 568 45.56 27.04 1.44
N ILE A 569 44.29 26.84 1.14
CA ILE A 569 43.75 26.89 -0.24
C ILE A 569 43.06 28.23 -0.47
N ASN A 570 43.88 29.26 -0.66
CA ASN A 570 43.39 30.60 -0.99
C ASN A 570 43.36 30.81 -2.49
N LYS A 571 42.15 30.69 -3.13
CA LYS A 571 41.75 31.45 -4.33
C LYS A 571 40.23 31.35 -4.52
N GLU A 572 39.55 32.51 -4.46
CA GLU A 572 38.17 32.81 -4.86
C GLU A 572 37.19 31.61 -4.79
N ASN A 573 36.80 31.24 -3.58
CA ASN A 573 35.88 30.14 -3.37
C ASN A 573 34.44 30.59 -3.62
N LYS A 574 33.79 30.08 -4.64
CA LYS A 574 32.34 30.20 -4.78
C LYS A 574 31.65 29.18 -3.87
N ILE A 575 30.83 29.70 -2.96
CA ILE A 575 30.08 28.89 -1.96
C ILE A 575 28.60 28.96 -2.32
N PHE A 576 27.96 27.80 -2.50
CA PHE A 576 26.54 27.69 -2.75
C PHE A 576 25.89 26.79 -1.67
N ASP A 577 24.68 27.09 -1.23
CA ASP A 577 23.89 26.14 -0.46
C ASP A 577 23.25 25.07 -1.38
N ILE A 578 22.62 24.07 -0.78
CA ILE A 578 21.96 22.97 -1.53
C ILE A 578 20.79 23.44 -2.42
N LEU A 579 20.32 24.68 -2.25
CA LEU A 579 19.28 25.30 -3.08
C LEU A 579 19.88 26.15 -4.21
N GLY A 580 21.22 26.14 -4.39
CA GLY A 580 21.92 26.88 -5.43
C GLY A 580 22.10 28.38 -5.14
N ARG A 581 21.87 28.87 -3.92
CA ARG A 581 22.08 30.27 -3.54
C ARG A 581 23.55 30.50 -3.22
N GLU A 582 24.16 31.51 -3.83
CA GLU A 582 25.56 31.89 -3.60
C GLU A 582 25.72 32.63 -2.26
N TRP A 583 26.73 32.22 -1.49
CA TRP A 583 27.08 32.81 -0.19
C TRP A 583 28.41 33.56 -0.31
N ASN A 584 28.36 34.87 -0.19
CA ASN A 584 29.54 35.77 -0.25
C ASN A 584 30.09 36.03 1.17
N VAL A 585 30.40 34.97 1.89
CA VAL A 585 30.94 35.02 3.27
C VAL A 585 32.15 34.11 3.37
N ASN A 586 33.00 34.37 4.36
CA ASN A 586 34.09 33.46 4.67
C ASN A 586 33.51 32.10 5.16
N ILE A 587 34.14 31.01 4.73
CA ILE A 587 33.72 29.64 5.07
C ILE A 587 33.53 29.44 6.57
N ASN A 588 34.34 30.10 7.41
CA ASN A 588 34.24 30.04 8.89
C ASN A 588 33.00 30.74 9.45
N ASN A 589 32.26 31.50 8.66
CA ASN A 589 31.09 32.26 9.05
C ASN A 589 29.80 31.68 8.47
N LEU A 590 29.88 30.51 7.84
CA LEU A 590 28.71 29.80 7.34
C LEU A 590 27.91 29.18 8.48
N PRO A 591 26.58 29.26 8.46
CA PRO A 591 25.73 28.47 9.34
C PRO A 591 25.99 26.97 9.18
N LYS A 592 25.66 26.18 10.22
CA LYS A 592 25.71 24.73 10.13
C LYS A 592 24.84 24.25 8.96
N GLY A 593 25.40 23.41 8.10
CA GLY A 593 24.65 22.93 6.93
C GLY A 593 25.54 22.33 5.85
N LEU A 594 24.90 21.79 4.81
CA LEU A 594 25.56 21.25 3.63
C LEU A 594 25.72 22.35 2.56
N TYR A 595 26.92 22.53 2.04
CA TYR A 595 27.27 23.54 1.03
C TYR A 595 28.02 22.91 -0.13
N ILE A 596 27.99 23.57 -1.29
CA ILE A 596 28.82 23.26 -2.44
C ILE A 596 29.91 24.34 -2.53
N ILE A 597 31.16 23.96 -2.29
CA ILE A 597 32.32 24.87 -2.28
C ILE A 597 33.28 24.36 -3.34
N ASN A 598 33.57 25.19 -4.35
CA ASN A 598 34.43 24.81 -5.49
C ASN A 598 33.99 23.50 -6.17
N SER A 599 32.66 23.32 -6.36
CA SER A 599 32.05 22.13 -6.95
C SER A 599 32.10 20.86 -6.08
N GLN A 600 32.48 20.98 -4.81
CA GLN A 600 32.49 19.88 -3.85
C GLN A 600 31.44 20.08 -2.74
N LYS A 601 30.76 19.02 -2.34
CA LYS A 601 29.83 19.06 -1.20
C LYS A 601 30.60 19.07 0.11
N MET A 602 30.29 19.99 1.01
CA MET A 602 30.95 20.14 2.30
C MET A 602 29.92 20.39 3.40
N PHE A 603 30.00 19.66 4.50
CA PHE A 603 29.16 19.86 5.67
C PHE A 603 29.87 20.76 6.69
N ILE A 604 29.25 21.86 7.09
CA ILE A 604 29.74 22.79 8.12
C ILE A 604 29.05 22.43 9.44
N ASN A 605 29.82 22.00 10.41
CA ASN A 605 29.37 21.58 11.75
C ASN A 605 29.15 22.72 12.74
#